data_349ad609901da8efdd682c25bb96e4b2
#
_entry.id   349ad609901da8efdd682c25bb96e4b2
#
_cell.length_a   1.000
_cell.length_b   1.000
_cell.length_c   1.000
_cell.angle_alpha   90.00
_cell.angle_beta   90.00
_cell.angle_gamma   90.00
#
_symmetry.space_group_name_H-M   'P 1'
#
loop_
_entity.id
_entity.type
_entity.pdbx_description
1 polymer ?
#
loop_
_entity_poly.entity_id
_entity_poly.type
_entity_poly.pdbx_seq_one_letter_code
_entity_poly.pdbx_strand_id
1 'polypeptide(L)'
;MAIDKTLYERLGGKQTFINVHKIFYDKAYAHPWLSKYFTDKPQELLENQQTDFMIQIMGGPKCYSGKVPKSAHQHMLITDELFELRAELLSDSIIEAGINDELRQEWIAADATFQRALVKLSEDECIRAYPTQPILNFENK
;
A
#
# COMPACT_ATOMS: atom_id res chain seq x y z
N MET A 1 31.90 13.49 9.78
CA MET A 1 31.33 12.72 8.66
C MET A 1 29.83 12.65 8.79
N ALA A 2 29.13 13.07 7.76
CA ALA A 2 27.68 13.01 7.78
C ALA A 2 27.21 11.57 7.52
N ILE A 3 26.32 11.07 8.36
CA ILE A 3 25.67 9.78 8.13
C ILE A 3 24.42 10.08 7.32
N ASP A 4 24.29 9.41 6.18
CA ASP A 4 23.13 9.60 5.33
C ASP A 4 21.86 9.14 6.06
N LYS A 5 20.84 9.99 6.08
CA LYS A 5 19.57 9.65 6.70
C LYS A 5 18.81 8.69 5.79
N THR A 6 18.09 7.74 6.39
CA THR A 6 17.19 6.86 5.66
C THR A 6 16.00 7.66 5.15
N LEU A 7 15.28 7.11 4.18
CA LEU A 7 14.05 7.74 3.70
C LEU A 7 13.05 7.95 4.85
N TYR A 8 12.95 6.96 5.76
CA TYR A 8 12.13 7.06 6.96
C TYR A 8 12.45 8.32 7.78
N GLU A 9 13.75 8.56 8.05
CA GLU A 9 14.19 9.72 8.83
C GLU A 9 13.94 11.04 8.09
N ARG A 10 14.20 11.05 6.78
CA ARG A 10 14.00 12.22 5.93
C ARG A 10 12.53 12.61 5.82
N LEU A 11 11.61 11.65 5.93
CA LEU A 11 10.18 11.88 5.93
C LEU A 11 9.67 12.41 7.28
N GLY A 12 10.45 12.32 8.34
CA GLY A 12 10.07 12.83 9.65
C GLY A 12 9.58 11.79 10.64
N GLY A 13 9.75 10.51 10.34
CA GLY A 13 9.43 9.42 11.25
C GLY A 13 7.99 8.94 11.18
N LYS A 14 7.60 8.15 12.17
CA LYS A 14 6.33 7.39 12.18
C LYS A 14 5.08 8.26 11.96
N GLN A 15 5.03 9.45 12.56
CA GLN A 15 3.83 10.29 12.47
C GLN A 15 3.50 10.67 11.01
N THR A 16 4.53 10.91 10.19
CA THR A 16 4.33 11.20 8.77
C THR A 16 3.64 10.04 8.06
N PHE A 17 4.08 8.82 8.34
CA PHE A 17 3.49 7.60 7.75
C PHE A 17 2.03 7.43 8.20
N ILE A 18 1.76 7.66 9.48
CA ILE A 18 0.40 7.60 10.03
C ILE A 18 -0.51 8.59 9.29
N ASN A 19 -0.04 9.83 9.11
CA ASN A 19 -0.81 10.88 8.43
C ASN A 19 -1.11 10.51 6.97
N VAL A 20 -0.11 10.06 6.23
CA VAL A 20 -0.27 9.67 4.83
C VAL A 20 -1.25 8.51 4.69
N HIS A 21 -1.09 7.48 5.51
CA HIS A 21 -1.95 6.30 5.41
C HIS A 21 -3.38 6.59 5.84
N LYS A 22 -3.60 7.49 6.79
CA LYS A 22 -4.96 7.91 7.16
C LYS A 22 -5.65 8.58 5.98
N ILE A 23 -4.97 9.51 5.32
CA ILE A 23 -5.51 10.20 4.15
C ILE A 23 -5.77 9.18 3.02
N PHE A 24 -4.79 8.32 2.75
CA PHE A 24 -4.89 7.32 1.69
C PHE A 24 -6.06 6.36 1.90
N TYR A 25 -6.19 5.78 3.10
CA TYR A 25 -7.27 4.81 3.35
C TYR A 25 -8.64 5.47 3.45
N ASP A 26 -8.72 6.73 3.87
CA ASP A 26 -9.97 7.49 3.79
C ASP A 26 -10.44 7.57 2.32
N LYS A 27 -9.51 7.82 1.39
CA LYS A 27 -9.82 7.85 -0.05
C LYS A 27 -10.13 6.47 -0.60
N ALA A 28 -9.34 5.46 -0.22
CA ALA A 28 -9.48 4.10 -0.73
C ALA A 28 -10.81 3.47 -0.31
N TYR A 29 -11.21 3.66 0.95
CA TYR A 29 -12.47 3.13 1.46
C TYR A 29 -13.70 3.87 0.91
N ALA A 30 -13.52 5.09 0.44
CA ALA A 30 -14.58 5.87 -0.21
C ALA A 30 -14.62 5.66 -1.74
N HIS A 31 -13.59 5.03 -2.32
CA HIS A 31 -13.52 4.84 -3.76
C HIS A 31 -14.45 3.70 -4.20
N PRO A 32 -15.32 3.91 -5.22
CA PRO A 32 -16.34 2.92 -5.60
C PRO A 32 -15.79 1.58 -6.08
N TRP A 33 -14.59 1.56 -6.64
CA TRP A 33 -13.95 0.31 -7.08
C TRP A 33 -13.01 -0.25 -6.01
N LEU A 34 -12.05 0.55 -5.57
CA LEU A 34 -11.00 0.10 -4.65
C LEU A 34 -11.56 -0.37 -3.32
N SER A 35 -12.62 0.27 -2.81
CA SER A 35 -13.24 -0.10 -1.53
C SER A 35 -13.75 -1.55 -1.48
N LYS A 36 -14.09 -2.12 -2.63
CA LYS A 36 -14.59 -3.49 -2.70
C LYS A 36 -13.56 -4.52 -2.24
N TYR A 37 -12.26 -4.19 -2.35
CA TYR A 37 -11.18 -5.08 -1.92
C TYR A 37 -10.95 -5.03 -0.42
N PHE A 38 -11.59 -4.12 0.29
CA PHE A 38 -11.45 -3.93 1.74
C PHE A 38 -12.69 -4.35 2.54
N THR A 39 -13.66 -5.00 1.89
CA THR A 39 -14.86 -5.49 2.57
C THR A 39 -14.45 -6.39 3.74
N ASP A 40 -15.06 -6.20 4.89
CA ASP A 40 -14.80 -6.93 6.13
C ASP A 40 -13.41 -6.66 6.74
N LYS A 41 -12.69 -5.64 6.26
CA LYS A 41 -11.40 -5.24 6.84
C LYS A 41 -11.54 -3.90 7.54
N PRO A 42 -11.25 -3.82 8.86
CA PRO A 42 -11.27 -2.52 9.56
C PRO A 42 -10.19 -1.60 8.99
N GLN A 43 -10.57 -0.37 8.68
CA GLN A 43 -9.64 0.60 8.11
C GLN A 43 -8.43 0.84 9.00
N GLU A 44 -8.64 1.01 10.31
CA GLU A 44 -7.55 1.26 11.25
C GLU A 44 -6.51 0.15 11.24
N LEU A 45 -6.95 -1.10 11.12
CA LEU A 45 -6.04 -2.25 11.03
C LEU A 45 -5.12 -2.13 9.81
N LEU A 46 -5.68 -1.80 8.65
CA LEU A 46 -4.89 -1.64 7.43
C LEU A 46 -3.97 -0.43 7.49
N GLU A 47 -4.43 0.68 8.07
CA GLU A 47 -3.59 1.86 8.28
C GLU A 47 -2.35 1.50 9.11
N ASN A 48 -2.55 0.78 10.20
CA ASN A 48 -1.46 0.41 11.09
C ASN A 48 -0.50 -0.60 10.45
N GLN A 49 -1.04 -1.60 9.77
CA GLN A 49 -0.22 -2.61 9.08
C GLN A 49 0.62 -1.99 7.97
N GLN A 50 0.03 -1.13 7.16
CA GLN A 50 0.75 -0.48 6.06
C GLN A 50 1.81 0.48 6.60
N THR A 51 1.49 1.19 7.69
CA THR A 51 2.45 2.08 8.34
C THR A 51 3.67 1.31 8.82
N ASP A 52 3.47 0.22 9.55
CA ASP A 52 4.58 -0.60 10.07
C ASP A 52 5.40 -1.20 8.94
N PHE A 53 4.74 -1.68 7.89
CA PHE A 53 5.41 -2.27 6.74
C PHE A 53 6.29 -1.25 6.00
N MET A 54 5.73 -0.09 5.67
CA MET A 54 6.47 0.93 4.92
C MET A 54 7.60 1.58 5.74
N ILE A 55 7.41 1.72 7.04
CA ILE A 55 8.49 2.16 7.93
C ILE A 55 9.70 1.23 7.79
N GLN A 56 9.47 -0.07 7.85
CA GLN A 56 10.55 -1.06 7.72
C GLN A 56 11.19 -1.00 6.33
N ILE A 57 10.39 -0.89 5.27
CA ILE A 57 10.90 -0.81 3.90
C ILE A 57 11.76 0.44 3.67
N MET A 58 11.40 1.54 4.31
CA MET A 58 12.08 2.83 4.13
C MET A 58 13.22 3.08 5.13
N GLY A 59 13.64 2.04 5.84
CA GLY A 59 14.85 2.11 6.69
C GLY A 59 14.59 2.45 8.14
N GLY A 60 13.34 2.43 8.59
CA GLY A 60 12.98 2.62 10.00
C GLY A 60 13.07 1.32 10.80
N PRO A 61 12.58 1.34 12.06
CA PRO A 61 12.57 0.16 12.91
C PRO A 61 11.80 -1.02 12.31
N LYS A 62 12.26 -2.23 12.55
CA LYS A 62 11.59 -3.44 12.10
C LYS A 62 10.44 -3.78 13.05
N CYS A 63 9.26 -3.32 12.75
CA CYS A 63 8.08 -3.51 13.59
C CYS A 63 6.93 -4.26 12.89
N TYR A 64 7.07 -4.55 11.60
CA TYR A 64 6.03 -5.25 10.85
C TYR A 64 6.07 -6.76 11.13
N SER A 65 4.92 -7.31 11.54
CA SER A 65 4.78 -8.74 11.82
C SER A 65 3.74 -9.43 10.94
N GLY A 66 3.19 -8.71 9.96
CA GLY A 66 2.17 -9.24 9.06
C GLY A 66 2.74 -10.07 7.92
N LYS A 67 1.87 -10.44 6.98
CA LYS A 67 2.26 -11.19 5.80
C LYS A 67 3.04 -10.31 4.82
N VAL A 68 3.97 -10.92 4.08
CA VAL A 68 4.62 -10.22 2.96
C VAL A 68 3.57 -9.87 1.88
N PRO A 69 3.78 -8.81 1.09
CA PRO A 69 2.75 -8.35 0.13
C PRO A 69 2.23 -9.43 -0.81
N LYS A 70 3.12 -10.26 -1.35
CA LYS A 70 2.72 -11.33 -2.26
C LYS A 70 1.72 -12.28 -1.62
N SER A 71 1.98 -12.72 -0.38
CA SER A 71 1.10 -13.64 0.34
C SER A 71 -0.21 -12.97 0.76
N ALA A 72 -0.14 -11.71 1.19
CA ALA A 72 -1.33 -10.96 1.62
C ALA A 72 -2.31 -10.72 0.48
N HIS A 73 -1.83 -10.66 -0.76
CA HIS A 73 -2.64 -10.33 -1.94
C HIS A 73 -2.80 -11.48 -2.93
N GLN A 74 -2.34 -12.70 -2.58
CA GLN A 74 -2.31 -13.81 -3.53
C GLN A 74 -3.69 -14.21 -4.06
N HIS A 75 -4.76 -13.93 -3.32
CA HIS A 75 -6.13 -14.24 -3.71
C HIS A 75 -6.83 -13.08 -4.43
N MET A 76 -6.13 -11.99 -4.71
CA MET A 76 -6.69 -10.81 -5.35
C MET A 76 -6.18 -10.69 -6.79
N LEU A 77 -7.09 -10.44 -7.72
CA LEU A 77 -6.69 -10.09 -9.07
C LEU A 77 -6.38 -8.59 -9.11
N ILE A 78 -5.12 -8.27 -8.93
CA ILE A 78 -4.64 -6.88 -9.01
C ILE A 78 -4.07 -6.68 -10.41
N THR A 79 -4.78 -5.91 -11.22
CA THR A 79 -4.34 -5.57 -12.58
C THR A 79 -3.44 -4.34 -12.53
N ASP A 80 -2.74 -4.05 -13.64
CA ASP A 80 -1.97 -2.82 -13.76
C ASP A 80 -2.86 -1.60 -13.53
N GLU A 81 -4.07 -1.61 -14.08
CA GLU A 81 -5.04 -0.51 -13.91
C GLU A 81 -5.37 -0.27 -12.43
N LEU A 82 -5.64 -1.34 -11.69
CA LEU A 82 -5.94 -1.24 -10.26
C LEU A 82 -4.73 -0.74 -9.46
N PHE A 83 -3.55 -1.26 -9.77
CA PHE A 83 -2.31 -0.85 -9.09
C PHE A 83 -2.01 0.63 -9.37
N GLU A 84 -2.17 1.08 -10.61
CA GLU A 84 -1.94 2.47 -10.98
C GLU A 84 -2.92 3.42 -10.32
N LEU A 85 -4.20 3.04 -10.22
CA LEU A 85 -5.20 3.83 -9.49
C LEU A 85 -4.81 4.00 -8.02
N ARG A 86 -4.42 2.90 -7.39
CA ARG A 86 -3.98 2.90 -6.00
C ARG A 86 -2.76 3.81 -5.82
N ALA A 87 -1.79 3.72 -6.73
CA ALA A 87 -0.58 4.55 -6.68
C ALA A 87 -0.90 6.03 -6.84
N GLU A 88 -1.87 6.37 -7.69
CA GLU A 88 -2.32 7.75 -7.89
C GLU A 88 -2.96 8.30 -6.60
N LEU A 89 -3.83 7.53 -5.97
CA LEU A 89 -4.43 7.93 -4.69
C LEU A 89 -3.37 8.11 -3.61
N LEU A 90 -2.36 7.24 -3.58
CA LEU A 90 -1.26 7.35 -2.64
C LEU A 90 -0.45 8.62 -2.89
N SER A 91 -0.12 8.92 -4.15
CA SER A 91 0.60 10.14 -4.52
C SER A 91 -0.16 11.39 -4.07
N ASP A 92 -1.47 11.44 -4.32
CA ASP A 92 -2.31 12.55 -3.89
C ASP A 92 -2.31 12.69 -2.36
N SER A 93 -2.33 11.57 -1.65
CA SER A 93 -2.32 11.56 -0.19
C SER A 93 -1.01 12.11 0.38
N ILE A 94 0.11 11.78 -0.26
CA ILE A 94 1.43 12.28 0.12
C ILE A 94 1.48 13.81 -0.05
N ILE A 95 0.94 14.31 -1.16
CA ILE A 95 0.85 15.76 -1.40
C ILE A 95 -0.01 16.43 -0.34
N GLU A 96 -1.17 15.88 -0.03
CA GLU A 96 -2.08 16.42 0.98
C GLU A 96 -1.46 16.43 2.38
N ALA A 97 -0.57 15.49 2.67
CA ALA A 97 0.16 15.43 3.93
C ALA A 97 1.27 16.48 4.04
N GLY A 98 1.50 17.25 2.97
CA GLY A 98 2.50 18.34 2.98
C GLY A 98 3.92 17.88 2.71
N ILE A 99 4.12 16.70 2.16
CA ILE A 99 5.44 16.16 1.83
C ILE A 99 5.91 16.77 0.50
N ASN A 100 7.19 17.17 0.44
CA ASN A 100 7.74 17.77 -0.78
C ASN A 100 7.82 16.77 -1.94
N ASP A 101 7.98 17.29 -3.14
CA ASP A 101 7.93 16.52 -4.37
C ASP A 101 9.06 15.47 -4.45
N GLU A 102 10.26 15.80 -4.01
CA GLU A 102 11.39 14.88 -4.02
C GLU A 102 11.12 13.64 -3.15
N LEU A 103 10.65 13.85 -1.93
CA LEU A 103 10.32 12.74 -1.02
C LEU A 103 9.12 11.96 -1.51
N ARG A 104 8.14 12.61 -2.13
CA ARG A 104 6.99 11.94 -2.73
C ARG A 104 7.45 10.98 -3.82
N GLN A 105 8.34 11.43 -4.71
CA GLN A 105 8.87 10.59 -5.78
C GLN A 105 9.61 9.37 -5.23
N GLU A 106 10.39 9.55 -4.17
CA GLU A 106 11.10 8.44 -3.54
C GLU A 106 10.14 7.43 -2.90
N TRP A 107 9.06 7.92 -2.27
CA TRP A 107 8.03 7.05 -1.70
C TRP A 107 7.33 6.22 -2.80
N ILE A 108 6.90 6.90 -3.84
CA ILE A 108 6.21 6.23 -4.96
C ILE A 108 7.14 5.21 -5.64
N ALA A 109 8.43 5.52 -5.77
CA ALA A 109 9.40 4.58 -6.33
C ALA A 109 9.55 3.33 -5.44
N ALA A 110 9.59 3.50 -4.11
CA ALA A 110 9.63 2.38 -3.17
C ALA A 110 8.37 1.52 -3.27
N ASP A 111 7.21 2.16 -3.35
CA ASP A 111 5.92 1.48 -3.50
C ASP A 111 5.85 0.69 -4.82
N ALA A 112 6.34 1.28 -5.90
CA ALA A 112 6.31 0.66 -7.23
C ALA A 112 7.16 -0.62 -7.32
N THR A 113 8.11 -0.83 -6.41
CA THR A 113 8.92 -2.05 -6.41
C THR A 113 8.08 -3.31 -6.17
N PHE A 114 6.88 -3.17 -5.60
CA PHE A 114 5.98 -4.28 -5.31
C PHE A 114 5.05 -4.63 -6.48
N GLN A 115 5.00 -3.82 -7.53
CA GLN A 115 4.09 -4.03 -8.65
C GLN A 115 4.24 -5.42 -9.26
N ARG A 116 5.46 -5.86 -9.53
CA ARG A 116 5.72 -7.18 -10.14
C ARG A 116 5.23 -8.33 -9.27
N ALA A 117 5.30 -8.19 -7.94
CA ALA A 117 4.86 -9.23 -7.02
C ALA A 117 3.34 -9.27 -6.86
N LEU A 118 2.64 -8.17 -7.11
CA LEU A 118 1.22 -8.02 -6.84
C LEU A 118 0.34 -8.11 -8.08
N VAL A 119 0.81 -7.60 -9.22
CA VAL A 119 0.01 -7.55 -10.45
C VAL A 119 -0.10 -8.92 -11.12
N LYS A 120 -1.30 -9.25 -11.59
CA LYS A 120 -1.63 -10.49 -12.27
C LYS A 120 -2.43 -10.19 -13.54
N LEU A 121 -2.34 -11.07 -14.52
CA LEU A 121 -3.04 -10.92 -15.80
C LEU A 121 -4.43 -11.55 -15.78
N SER A 122 -4.62 -12.60 -14.98
CA SER A 122 -5.89 -13.32 -14.91
C SER A 122 -6.08 -13.99 -13.55
N GLU A 123 -7.31 -14.44 -13.26
CA GLU A 123 -7.62 -15.15 -12.03
C GLU A 123 -6.84 -16.46 -11.88
N ASP A 124 -6.37 -17.05 -12.99
CA ASP A 124 -5.57 -18.27 -12.95
C ASP A 124 -4.27 -18.11 -12.19
N GLU A 125 -3.77 -16.87 -12.08
CA GLU A 125 -2.56 -16.55 -11.33
C GLU A 125 -2.82 -16.33 -9.84
N CYS A 126 -4.10 -16.27 -9.44
CA CYS A 126 -4.47 -16.10 -8.03
C CYS A 126 -4.37 -17.41 -7.28
N ILE A 127 -3.97 -17.34 -6.00
CA ILE A 127 -3.80 -18.50 -5.14
C ILE A 127 -4.73 -18.38 -3.94
N ARG A 128 -5.51 -19.43 -3.68
CA ARG A 128 -6.34 -19.49 -2.48
C ARG A 128 -5.54 -20.09 -1.32
N ALA A 129 -5.65 -19.47 -0.15
CA ALA A 129 -5.03 -19.99 1.07
C ALA A 129 -5.78 -21.22 1.60
N TYR A 130 -7.07 -21.35 1.24
CA TYR A 130 -7.91 -22.49 1.57
C TYR A 130 -8.98 -22.63 0.48
N PRO A 131 -9.55 -23.84 0.28
CA PRO A 131 -10.40 -24.10 -0.90
C PRO A 131 -11.61 -23.20 -1.10
N THR A 132 -12.20 -22.69 -0.03
CA THR A 132 -13.39 -21.84 -0.10
C THR A 132 -13.10 -20.34 -0.08
N GLN A 133 -11.82 -19.96 -0.07
CA GLN A 133 -11.47 -18.54 -0.11
C GLN A 133 -11.89 -17.93 -1.45
N PRO A 134 -12.67 -16.81 -1.44
CA PRO A 134 -13.04 -16.17 -2.69
C PRO A 134 -11.85 -15.46 -3.34
N ILE A 135 -11.81 -15.52 -4.66
CA ILE A 135 -10.88 -14.70 -5.44
C ILE A 135 -11.48 -13.31 -5.57
N LEU A 136 -10.76 -12.29 -5.14
CA LEU A 136 -11.24 -10.91 -5.22
C LEU A 136 -10.93 -10.34 -6.60
N ASN A 137 -11.98 -10.10 -7.37
CA ASN A 137 -11.89 -9.53 -8.71
C ASN A 137 -13.15 -8.72 -8.96
N PHE A 138 -13.02 -7.40 -8.93
CA PHE A 138 -14.15 -6.48 -9.09
C PHE A 138 -13.93 -5.58 -10.30
N GLU A 139 -14.99 -5.33 -11.04
CA GLU A 139 -14.95 -4.44 -12.19
C GLU A 139 -14.97 -2.97 -11.73
N ASN A 140 -14.25 -2.14 -12.46
CA ASN A 140 -14.27 -0.70 -12.26
C ASN A 140 -15.53 -0.14 -12.93
N LYS A 141 -16.57 0.06 -12.12
CA LYS A 141 -17.85 0.63 -12.58
C LYS A 141 -18.15 1.93 -11.88
#